data_7061ec653e346969dc4b16cbb62612fe
#
_entry.id   7061ec653e346969dc4b16cbb62612fe
#
_cell.length_a   1.000
_cell.length_b   1.000
_cell.length_c   1.000
_cell.angle_alpha   90.00
_cell.angle_beta   90.00
_cell.angle_gamma   90.00
#
_symmetry.space_group_name_H-M   'P 1'
#
loop_
_entity.id
_entity.type
_entity.pdbx_description
1 polymer ?
#
loop_
_entity_poly.entity_id
_entity_poly.type
_entity_poly.pdbx_seq_one_letter_code
_entity_poly.pdbx_strand_id
1 'polypeptide(L)'
;MNASASDNPSELPASTLVVLIGAAGSGKSAFASRHLPPEAIISSDQLRARMGRDEADQDVNAAVFEDLRRRVDDRLGAALLTVVDATNTDWMRRSELIHLARRHGRPTVALVFDLPLEVCLARNRARARTVAPSVIRRQVDALRRDRDRLDLEGFSAVWVLSSTDQVGRLRLRLKGGPVARASV
;
A
#
# COMPACT_ATOMS: atom_id res chain seq x y z
N MET A 1 13.16 15.80 -0.80
CA MET A 1 13.62 15.65 -2.20
C MET A 1 12.64 14.73 -2.89
N ASN A 2 11.71 15.27 -3.68
CA ASN A 2 10.81 14.45 -4.50
C ASN A 2 11.65 13.72 -5.55
N ALA A 3 11.86 12.42 -5.36
CA ALA A 3 12.35 11.59 -6.43
C ALA A 3 11.24 11.52 -7.49
N SER A 4 11.30 12.40 -8.49
CA SER A 4 10.59 12.19 -9.76
C SER A 4 10.82 10.75 -10.17
N ALA A 5 9.75 10.03 -10.54
CA ALA A 5 9.82 8.67 -11.05
C ALA A 5 10.80 8.63 -12.24
N SER A 6 12.10 8.51 -11.96
CA SER A 6 13.11 8.22 -12.94
C SER A 6 12.88 6.79 -13.43
N ASP A 7 13.10 6.53 -14.71
CA ASP A 7 12.97 5.21 -15.37
C ASP A 7 13.90 4.12 -14.78
N ASN A 8 14.55 4.38 -13.67
CA ASN A 8 15.45 3.46 -12.99
C ASN A 8 14.69 2.58 -11.98
N PRO A 9 14.96 1.28 -11.94
CA PRO A 9 14.37 0.38 -10.96
C PRO A 9 14.73 0.86 -9.56
N SER A 10 13.70 1.16 -8.77
CA SER A 10 13.88 1.56 -7.38
C SER A 10 14.27 0.34 -6.55
N GLU A 11 15.45 0.36 -5.95
CA GLU A 11 15.94 -0.73 -5.12
C GLU A 11 15.43 -0.59 -3.68
N LEU A 12 14.87 -1.68 -3.17
CA LEU A 12 14.39 -1.80 -1.79
C LEU A 12 15.26 -2.79 -1.01
N PRO A 13 15.72 -2.46 0.20
CA PRO A 13 16.25 -3.47 1.10
C PRO A 13 15.25 -4.59 1.34
N ALA A 14 15.73 -5.83 1.46
CA ALA A 14 14.87 -7.01 1.64
C ALA A 14 14.01 -6.97 2.92
N SER A 15 14.36 -6.12 3.90
CA SER A 15 13.64 -5.96 5.17
C SER A 15 12.76 -4.70 5.22
N THR A 16 12.42 -4.13 4.06
CA THR A 16 11.61 -2.89 3.97
C THR A 16 10.14 -3.15 4.29
N LEU A 17 9.51 -2.23 5.01
CA LEU A 17 8.06 -2.09 5.04
C LEU A 17 7.60 -1.20 3.88
N VAL A 18 6.85 -1.75 2.95
CA VAL A 18 6.21 -1.02 1.85
C VAL A 18 4.75 -0.76 2.21
N VAL A 19 4.35 0.50 2.29
CA VAL A 19 2.97 0.91 2.55
C VAL A 19 2.36 1.42 1.25
N LEU A 20 1.36 0.70 0.73
CA LEU A 20 0.60 1.16 -0.44
C LEU A 20 -0.46 2.13 0.03
N ILE A 21 -0.49 3.34 -0.55
CA ILE A 21 -1.43 4.41 -0.19
C ILE A 21 -2.24 4.80 -1.41
N GLY A 22 -3.57 4.93 -1.27
CA GLY A 22 -4.43 5.37 -2.37
C GLY A 22 -5.87 4.89 -2.23
N ALA A 23 -6.78 5.50 -2.99
CA ALA A 23 -8.20 5.16 -2.96
C ALA A 23 -8.49 3.75 -3.51
N ALA A 24 -9.66 3.20 -3.20
CA ALA A 24 -10.16 2.01 -3.87
C ALA A 24 -10.24 2.25 -5.38
N GLY A 25 -9.84 1.24 -6.18
CA GLY A 25 -9.75 1.38 -7.64
C GLY A 25 -8.47 2.03 -8.16
N SER A 26 -7.55 2.53 -7.32
CA SER A 26 -6.29 3.14 -7.78
C SER A 26 -5.27 2.13 -8.33
N GLY A 27 -5.46 0.81 -8.12
CA GLY A 27 -4.61 -0.22 -8.71
C GLY A 27 -3.53 -0.78 -7.78
N LYS A 28 -3.52 -0.45 -6.49
CA LYS A 28 -2.55 -0.94 -5.49
C LYS A 28 -2.39 -2.45 -5.49
N SER A 29 -3.49 -3.18 -5.31
CA SER A 29 -3.48 -4.66 -5.21
C SER A 29 -3.00 -5.31 -6.52
N ALA A 30 -3.40 -4.75 -7.67
CA ALA A 30 -2.93 -5.23 -8.97
C ALA A 30 -1.43 -4.98 -9.17
N PHE A 31 -0.93 -3.86 -8.69
CA PHE A 31 0.50 -3.56 -8.68
C PHE A 31 1.25 -4.52 -7.74
N ALA A 32 0.77 -4.67 -6.51
CA ALA A 32 1.41 -5.55 -5.53
C ALA A 32 1.50 -6.99 -6.04
N SER A 33 0.41 -7.57 -6.51
CA SER A 33 0.37 -8.96 -7.02
C SER A 33 1.24 -9.19 -8.26
N ARG A 34 1.51 -8.15 -9.06
CA ARG A 34 2.35 -8.26 -10.25
C ARG A 34 3.84 -8.11 -9.97
N HIS A 35 4.20 -7.29 -8.97
CA HIS A 35 5.59 -6.83 -8.79
C HIS A 35 6.24 -7.26 -7.48
N LEU A 36 5.48 -7.81 -6.54
CA LEU A 36 5.96 -8.16 -5.20
C LEU A 36 5.65 -9.62 -4.87
N PRO A 37 6.49 -10.29 -4.06
CA PRO A 37 6.24 -11.66 -3.65
C PRO A 37 4.90 -11.80 -2.91
N PRO A 38 4.04 -12.77 -3.27
CA PRO A 38 2.72 -12.93 -2.64
C PRO A 38 2.79 -13.11 -1.12
N GLU A 39 3.81 -13.79 -0.63
CA GLU A 39 4.05 -14.04 0.80
C GLU A 39 4.41 -12.75 1.57
N ALA A 40 4.86 -11.70 0.88
CA ALA A 40 5.17 -10.41 1.49
C ALA A 40 3.91 -9.53 1.67
N ILE A 41 2.82 -9.82 0.96
CA ILE A 41 1.64 -8.97 0.89
C ILE A 41 0.67 -9.31 2.02
N ILE A 42 0.37 -8.31 2.85
CA ILE A 42 -0.70 -8.36 3.86
C ILE A 42 -1.82 -7.45 3.36
N SER A 43 -2.91 -8.06 2.90
CA SER A 43 -4.05 -7.33 2.33
C SER A 43 -5.21 -7.25 3.33
N SER A 44 -5.66 -6.03 3.63
CA SER A 44 -6.82 -5.81 4.49
C SER A 44 -8.10 -6.42 3.93
N ASP A 45 -8.26 -6.43 2.60
CA ASP A 45 -9.43 -7.03 1.93
C ASP A 45 -9.40 -8.56 2.04
N GLN A 46 -8.21 -9.20 1.91
CA GLN A 46 -8.08 -10.65 2.11
C GLN A 46 -8.32 -11.05 3.57
N LEU A 47 -7.83 -10.27 4.53
CA LEU A 47 -8.09 -10.52 5.95
C LEU A 47 -9.59 -10.42 6.25
N ARG A 48 -10.26 -9.40 5.74
CA ARG A 48 -11.71 -9.23 5.88
C ARG A 48 -12.48 -10.40 5.27
N ALA A 49 -12.12 -10.84 4.07
CA ALA A 49 -12.74 -12.00 3.42
C ALA A 49 -12.61 -13.29 4.23
N ARG A 50 -11.50 -13.49 4.93
CA ARG A 50 -11.28 -14.67 5.80
C ARG A 50 -12.10 -14.62 7.09
N MET A 51 -12.42 -13.44 7.59
CA MET A 51 -13.22 -13.26 8.81
C MET A 51 -14.72 -13.44 8.57
N GLY A 52 -15.17 -13.53 7.27
CA GLY A 52 -16.51 -13.98 6.88
C GLY A 52 -17.67 -13.07 7.33
N ARG A 53 -17.42 -11.78 7.59
CA ARG A 53 -18.39 -10.86 8.15
C ARG A 53 -18.60 -9.60 7.31
N ASP A 54 -19.69 -8.88 7.56
CA ASP A 54 -20.12 -7.71 6.79
C ASP A 54 -19.18 -6.50 7.02
N GLU A 55 -18.90 -5.72 5.95
CA GLU A 55 -18.02 -4.55 5.98
C GLU A 55 -18.52 -3.39 6.84
N ALA A 56 -19.81 -3.36 7.11
CA ALA A 56 -20.44 -2.32 7.92
C ALA A 56 -20.16 -2.45 9.41
N ASP A 57 -19.68 -3.63 9.86
CA ASP A 57 -19.41 -3.90 11.26
C ASP A 57 -18.06 -3.28 11.69
N GLN A 58 -18.12 -2.30 12.58
CA GLN A 58 -16.95 -1.61 13.11
C GLN A 58 -16.02 -2.55 13.89
N ASP A 59 -16.59 -3.55 14.57
CA ASP A 59 -15.81 -4.53 15.33
C ASP A 59 -14.99 -5.43 14.40
N VAL A 60 -15.53 -5.77 13.23
CA VAL A 60 -14.78 -6.49 12.19
C VAL A 60 -13.64 -5.66 11.64
N ASN A 61 -13.86 -4.37 11.43
CA ASN A 61 -12.79 -3.49 10.98
C ASN A 61 -11.64 -3.41 12.01
N ALA A 62 -11.97 -3.29 13.30
CA ALA A 62 -10.97 -3.29 14.36
C ALA A 62 -10.16 -4.59 14.38
N ALA A 63 -10.83 -5.76 14.33
CA ALA A 63 -10.20 -7.08 14.32
C ALA A 63 -9.30 -7.29 13.07
N VAL A 64 -9.73 -6.83 11.90
CA VAL A 64 -8.93 -6.89 10.65
C VAL A 64 -7.63 -6.10 10.81
N PHE A 65 -7.71 -4.89 11.35
CA PHE A 65 -6.52 -4.07 11.51
C PHE A 65 -5.61 -4.55 12.64
N GLU A 66 -6.15 -5.15 13.69
CA GLU A 66 -5.38 -5.81 14.74
C GLU A 66 -4.58 -7.00 14.17
N ASP A 67 -5.22 -7.89 13.39
CA ASP A 67 -4.53 -9.02 12.74
C ASP A 67 -3.51 -8.54 11.70
N LEU A 68 -3.83 -7.48 10.94
CA LEU A 68 -2.89 -6.86 10.02
C LEU A 68 -1.64 -6.36 10.76
N ARG A 69 -1.83 -5.61 11.84
CA ARG A 69 -0.74 -5.05 12.65
C ARG A 69 0.14 -6.14 13.23
N ARG A 70 -0.46 -7.20 13.80
CA ARG A 70 0.28 -8.36 14.34
C ARG A 70 1.13 -9.02 13.26
N ARG A 71 0.58 -9.29 12.07
CA ARG A 71 1.33 -9.88 10.94
C ARG A 71 2.46 -8.99 10.46
N VAL A 72 2.25 -7.67 10.43
CA VAL A 72 3.30 -6.70 10.11
C VAL A 72 4.41 -6.77 11.15
N ASP A 73 4.08 -6.76 12.44
CA ASP A 73 5.04 -6.83 13.55
C ASP A 73 5.89 -8.10 13.49
N ASP A 74 5.25 -9.27 13.31
CA ASP A 74 5.92 -10.57 13.19
C ASP A 74 6.92 -10.58 12.02
N ARG A 75 6.53 -10.07 10.85
CA ARG A 75 7.40 -10.06 9.66
C ARG A 75 8.55 -9.08 9.78
N LEU A 76 8.32 -7.91 10.36
CA LEU A 76 9.36 -6.91 10.60
C LEU A 76 10.38 -7.42 11.62
N GLY A 77 9.93 -8.13 12.67
CA GLY A 77 10.79 -8.81 13.63
C GLY A 77 11.69 -9.87 12.97
N ALA A 78 11.16 -10.59 12.00
CA ALA A 78 11.90 -11.57 11.20
C ALA A 78 12.76 -10.95 10.06
N ALA A 79 12.85 -9.63 9.96
CA ALA A 79 13.57 -8.90 8.91
C ALA A 79 13.11 -9.23 7.47
N LEU A 80 11.83 -9.54 7.28
CA LEU A 80 11.25 -9.89 6.00
C LEU A 80 10.64 -8.67 5.30
N LEU A 81 10.73 -8.66 3.96
CA LEU A 81 9.96 -7.72 3.15
C LEU A 81 8.49 -7.80 3.55
N THR A 82 7.89 -6.67 3.84
CA THR A 82 6.50 -6.59 4.27
C THR A 82 5.77 -5.53 3.45
N VAL A 83 4.63 -5.90 2.86
CA VAL A 83 3.84 -5.01 2.02
C VAL A 83 2.43 -4.91 2.61
N VAL A 84 2.00 -3.70 2.95
CA VAL A 84 0.64 -3.45 3.44
C VAL A 84 -0.24 -2.96 2.30
N ASP A 85 -1.14 -3.84 1.84
CA ASP A 85 -2.13 -3.54 0.82
C ASP A 85 -3.48 -3.18 1.47
N ALA A 86 -3.63 -1.90 1.74
CA ALA A 86 -4.85 -1.26 2.21
C ALA A 86 -4.95 0.16 1.62
N THR A 87 -6.04 0.89 1.85
CA THR A 87 -6.14 2.27 1.36
C THR A 87 -5.12 3.20 2.00
N ASN A 88 -4.87 3.03 3.29
CA ASN A 88 -3.90 3.78 4.11
C ASN A 88 -4.00 5.31 3.93
N THR A 89 -5.22 5.81 3.63
CA THR A 89 -5.46 7.25 3.49
C THR A 89 -5.61 7.98 4.84
N ASP A 90 -5.69 7.23 5.92
CA ASP A 90 -5.71 7.73 7.30
C ASP A 90 -4.28 7.82 7.85
N TRP A 91 -3.87 9.03 8.28
CA TRP A 91 -2.54 9.28 8.82
C TRP A 91 -2.24 8.50 10.11
N MET A 92 -3.25 8.26 10.97
CA MET A 92 -3.06 7.50 12.21
C MET A 92 -2.60 6.07 11.91
N ARG A 93 -3.22 5.42 10.91
CA ARG A 93 -2.82 4.07 10.48
C ARG A 93 -1.42 4.05 9.88
N ARG A 94 -1.06 5.05 9.10
CA ARG A 94 0.32 5.16 8.57
C ARG A 94 1.32 5.36 9.70
N SER A 95 1.00 6.21 10.68
CA SER A 95 1.84 6.47 11.86
C SER A 95 2.09 5.19 12.68
N GLU A 96 1.06 4.36 12.90
CA GLU A 96 1.20 3.06 13.57
C GLU A 96 2.17 2.14 12.83
N LEU A 97 2.03 2.02 11.51
CA LEU A 97 2.90 1.20 10.68
C LEU A 97 4.36 1.69 10.69
N ILE A 98 4.57 3.00 10.62
CA ILE A 98 5.89 3.63 10.70
C ILE A 98 6.50 3.36 12.09
N HIS A 99 5.72 3.48 13.14
CA HIS A 99 6.18 3.20 14.50
C HIS A 99 6.61 1.73 14.67
N LEU A 100 5.83 0.78 14.17
CA LEU A 100 6.21 -0.64 14.16
C LEU A 100 7.54 -0.86 13.43
N ALA A 101 7.71 -0.30 12.25
CA ALA A 101 8.95 -0.44 11.50
C ALA A 101 10.16 0.16 12.23
N ARG A 102 9.99 1.32 12.86
CA ARG A 102 11.03 1.96 13.69
C ARG A 102 11.45 1.11 14.87
N ARG A 103 10.50 0.47 15.56
CA ARG A 103 10.81 -0.45 16.67
C ARG A 103 11.74 -1.58 16.27
N HIS A 104 11.62 -2.05 15.02
CA HIS A 104 12.47 -3.11 14.47
C HIS A 104 13.66 -2.58 13.66
N GLY A 105 13.88 -1.27 13.60
CA GLY A 105 14.96 -0.66 12.81
C GLY A 105 14.82 -0.90 11.32
N ARG A 106 13.57 -1.00 10.78
CA ARG A 106 13.30 -1.29 9.37
C ARG A 106 12.97 -0.03 8.59
N PRO A 107 13.51 0.12 7.36
CA PRO A 107 13.15 1.24 6.51
C PRO A 107 11.68 1.12 6.05
N THR A 108 11.04 2.27 5.84
CA THR A 108 9.65 2.37 5.39
C THR A 108 9.56 3.12 4.09
N VAL A 109 8.82 2.57 3.11
CA VAL A 109 8.59 3.22 1.82
C VAL A 109 7.10 3.34 1.57
N ALA A 110 6.64 4.57 1.28
CA ALA A 110 5.29 4.82 0.82
C ALA A 110 5.24 4.75 -0.71
N LEU A 111 4.37 3.88 -1.25
CA LEU A 111 3.97 3.90 -2.66
C LEU A 111 2.59 4.53 -2.75
N VAL A 112 2.53 5.75 -3.24
CA VAL A 112 1.32 6.57 -3.28
C VAL A 112 0.69 6.51 -4.66
N PHE A 113 -0.50 5.96 -4.75
CA PHE A 113 -1.30 5.87 -5.99
C PHE A 113 -2.29 7.05 -6.02
N ASP A 114 -1.80 8.22 -6.41
CA ASP A 114 -2.58 9.47 -6.53
C ASP A 114 -3.19 9.59 -7.93
N LEU A 115 -4.07 8.65 -8.26
CA LEU A 115 -4.74 8.64 -9.57
C LEU A 115 -6.00 9.52 -9.58
N PRO A 116 -6.40 10.04 -10.76
CA PRO A 116 -7.65 10.78 -10.90
C PRO A 116 -8.86 9.98 -10.40
N LEU A 117 -9.81 10.70 -9.77
CA LEU A 117 -11.02 10.10 -9.20
C LEU A 117 -11.80 9.29 -10.24
N GLU A 118 -11.89 9.79 -11.47
CA GLU A 118 -12.61 9.16 -12.58
C GLU A 118 -12.03 7.79 -12.93
N VAL A 119 -10.68 7.67 -12.89
CA VAL A 119 -9.98 6.40 -13.11
C VAL A 119 -10.31 5.41 -11.99
N CYS A 120 -10.28 5.87 -10.73
CA CYS A 120 -10.64 5.04 -9.58
C CYS A 120 -12.09 4.56 -9.65
N LEU A 121 -13.03 5.45 -9.99
CA LEU A 121 -14.45 5.13 -10.13
C LEU A 121 -14.71 4.16 -11.29
N ALA A 122 -14.09 4.38 -12.45
CA ALA A 122 -14.22 3.50 -13.61
C ALA A 122 -13.73 2.09 -13.30
N ARG A 123 -12.55 1.95 -12.69
CA ARG A 123 -12.00 0.66 -12.29
C ARG A 123 -12.82 -0.02 -11.19
N ASN A 124 -13.38 0.76 -10.26
CA ASN A 124 -14.24 0.22 -9.22
C ASN A 124 -15.52 -0.40 -9.78
N ARG A 125 -16.15 0.22 -10.81
CA ARG A 125 -17.34 -0.34 -11.49
C ARG A 125 -17.08 -1.69 -12.16
N ALA A 126 -15.84 -1.92 -12.62
CA ALA A 126 -15.45 -3.17 -13.28
C ALA A 126 -15.11 -4.32 -12.30
N ARG A 127 -15.17 -4.08 -10.98
CA ARG A 127 -14.89 -5.11 -9.95
C ARG A 127 -16.12 -5.93 -9.64
N ALA A 128 -15.93 -7.21 -9.31
CA ALA A 128 -16.99 -8.07 -8.79
C ALA A 128 -17.59 -7.53 -7.47
N ARG A 129 -16.75 -6.92 -6.64
CA ARG A 129 -17.14 -6.24 -5.41
C ARG A 129 -16.81 -4.76 -5.50
N THR A 130 -17.82 -3.91 -5.47
CA THR A 130 -17.69 -2.47 -5.61
C THR A 130 -17.70 -1.77 -4.24
N VAL A 131 -16.96 -0.67 -4.15
CA VAL A 131 -17.00 0.26 -3.03
C VAL A 131 -17.92 1.44 -3.41
N ALA A 132 -18.71 1.95 -2.47
CA ALA A 132 -19.59 3.08 -2.73
C ALA A 132 -18.80 4.29 -3.27
N PRO A 133 -19.28 4.96 -4.35
CA PRO A 133 -18.56 6.09 -4.95
C PRO A 133 -18.24 7.23 -3.96
N SER A 134 -19.12 7.47 -2.98
CA SER A 134 -18.90 8.45 -1.91
C SER A 134 -17.68 8.11 -1.03
N VAL A 135 -17.44 6.83 -0.77
CA VAL A 135 -16.27 6.36 -0.01
C VAL A 135 -15.00 6.61 -0.82
N ILE A 136 -15.00 6.28 -2.12
CA ILE A 136 -13.85 6.53 -3.00
C ILE A 136 -13.51 8.02 -3.06
N ARG A 137 -14.52 8.90 -3.19
CA ARG A 137 -14.32 10.36 -3.15
C ARG A 137 -13.64 10.78 -1.86
N ARG A 138 -14.16 10.37 -0.70
CA ARG A 138 -13.56 10.67 0.60
C ARG A 138 -12.10 10.20 0.71
N GLN A 139 -11.79 9.03 0.16
CA GLN A 139 -10.43 8.49 0.15
C GLN A 139 -9.48 9.32 -0.73
N VAL A 140 -9.94 9.74 -1.92
CA VAL A 140 -9.17 10.63 -2.80
C VAL A 140 -8.94 11.98 -2.15
N ASP A 141 -9.99 12.58 -1.55
CA ASP A 141 -9.88 13.87 -0.89
C ASP A 141 -8.97 13.82 0.35
N ALA A 142 -9.05 12.73 1.14
CA ALA A 142 -8.15 12.51 2.27
C ALA A 142 -6.68 12.42 1.81
N LEU A 143 -6.41 11.63 0.75
CA LEU A 143 -5.06 11.54 0.21
C LEU A 143 -4.53 12.89 -0.29
N ARG A 144 -5.35 13.65 -1.02
CA ARG A 144 -4.95 14.96 -1.54
C ARG A 144 -4.62 15.97 -0.44
N ARG A 145 -5.36 15.95 0.68
CA ARG A 145 -5.06 16.80 1.84
C ARG A 145 -3.73 16.47 2.50
N ASP A 146 -3.41 15.18 2.56
CA ASP A 146 -2.23 14.70 3.30
C ASP A 146 -0.98 14.59 2.41
N ARG A 147 -1.13 14.57 1.08
CA ARG A 147 -0.07 14.25 0.12
C ARG A 147 1.23 15.01 0.35
N ASP A 148 1.11 16.33 0.52
CA ASP A 148 2.28 17.20 0.67
C ASP A 148 2.94 17.09 2.06
N ARG A 149 2.32 16.34 2.99
CA ARG A 149 2.83 16.08 4.34
C ARG A 149 3.41 14.68 4.51
N LEU A 150 3.22 13.78 3.54
CA LEU A 150 3.70 12.39 3.63
C LEU A 150 5.21 12.32 3.88
N ASP A 151 5.99 13.21 3.29
CA ASP A 151 7.45 13.31 3.50
C ASP A 151 7.82 13.65 4.96
N LEU A 152 6.89 14.26 5.72
CA LEU A 152 7.09 14.66 7.12
C LEU A 152 6.62 13.58 8.11
N GLU A 153 5.90 12.56 7.66
CA GLU A 153 5.37 11.50 8.53
C GLU A 153 6.46 10.54 9.01
N GLY A 154 7.62 10.53 8.35
CA GLY A 154 8.78 9.75 8.74
C GLY A 154 8.97 8.46 7.96
N PHE A 155 8.43 8.38 6.75
CA PHE A 155 8.86 7.41 5.75
C PHE A 155 10.32 7.64 5.36
N SER A 156 11.06 6.55 5.07
CA SER A 156 12.42 6.63 4.53
C SER A 156 12.42 7.14 3.09
N ALA A 157 11.34 6.87 2.35
CA ALA A 157 11.10 7.40 1.02
C ALA A 157 9.60 7.42 0.71
N VAL A 158 9.16 8.39 -0.09
CA VAL A 158 7.79 8.53 -0.60
C VAL A 158 7.84 8.60 -2.12
N TRP A 159 7.16 7.67 -2.80
CA TRP A 159 7.06 7.64 -4.26
C TRP A 159 5.62 7.85 -4.69
N VAL A 160 5.38 8.95 -5.39
CA VAL A 160 4.03 9.34 -5.84
C VAL A 160 3.85 8.97 -7.31
N LEU A 161 2.82 8.17 -7.59
CA LEU A 161 2.41 7.72 -8.90
C LEU A 161 1.09 8.41 -9.26
N SER A 162 1.14 9.42 -10.12
CA SER A 162 -0.01 10.27 -10.46
C SER A 162 -0.69 9.89 -11.77
N SER A 163 -0.16 8.89 -12.50
CA SER A 163 -0.74 8.40 -13.74
C SER A 163 -0.67 6.88 -13.85
N THR A 164 -1.55 6.32 -14.68
CA THR A 164 -1.54 4.88 -15.01
C THR A 164 -0.23 4.45 -15.68
N ASP A 165 0.38 5.32 -16.44
CA ASP A 165 1.67 5.13 -17.12
C ASP A 165 2.80 4.98 -16.09
N GLN A 166 2.86 5.87 -15.09
CA GLN A 166 3.85 5.79 -14.01
C GLN A 166 3.69 4.48 -13.22
N VAL A 167 2.45 4.07 -12.91
CA VAL A 167 2.18 2.78 -12.28
C VAL A 167 2.66 1.62 -13.14
N GLY A 168 2.46 1.68 -14.46
CA GLY A 168 2.86 0.63 -15.40
C GLY A 168 4.39 0.53 -15.59
N ARG A 169 5.10 1.65 -15.46
CA ARG A 169 6.57 1.71 -15.65
C ARG A 169 7.37 1.42 -14.40
N LEU A 170 6.80 1.63 -13.20
CA LEU A 170 7.54 1.39 -11.96
C LEU A 170 7.98 -0.07 -11.85
N ARG A 171 9.27 -0.27 -11.62
CA ARG A 171 9.86 -1.58 -11.33
C ARG A 171 10.55 -1.51 -9.98
N LEU A 172 10.26 -2.49 -9.12
CA LEU A 172 10.89 -2.62 -7.82
C LEU A 172 11.93 -3.73 -7.89
N ARG A 173 13.13 -3.46 -7.40
CA ARG A 173 14.19 -4.46 -7.20
C ARG A 173 14.46 -4.62 -5.72
N LEU A 174 14.58 -5.85 -5.27
CA LEU A 174 14.96 -6.16 -3.88
C LEU A 174 16.47 -6.31 -3.81
N LYS A 175 17.14 -5.52 -2.95
CA LYS A 175 18.56 -5.74 -2.64
C LYS A 175 18.73 -7.08 -1.94
N GLY A 176 19.56 -7.95 -2.50
CA GLY A 176 19.88 -9.25 -1.91
C GLY A 176 18.82 -10.36 -2.08
N GLY A 177 17.76 -10.11 -2.87
CA GLY A 177 16.75 -11.12 -3.20
C GLY A 177 16.85 -11.61 -4.65
N PRO A 178 16.29 -12.78 -4.97
CA PRO A 178 16.21 -13.23 -6.35
C PRO A 178 15.39 -12.22 -7.17
N VAL A 179 15.90 -11.91 -8.37
CA VAL A 179 15.20 -11.08 -9.35
C VAL A 179 13.85 -11.75 -9.63
N ALA A 180 12.74 -11.07 -9.31
CA ALA A 180 11.43 -11.53 -9.72
C ALA A 180 11.44 -11.67 -11.26
N ARG A 181 11.37 -12.90 -11.76
CA ARG A 181 11.30 -13.18 -13.19
C ARG A 181 9.99 -12.61 -13.70
N ALA A 182 10.07 -11.64 -14.59
CA ALA A 182 8.95 -11.27 -15.44
C ALA A 182 8.63 -12.51 -16.28
N SER A 183 7.50 -13.16 -16.00
CA SER A 183 6.96 -14.17 -16.91
C SER A 183 6.48 -13.43 -18.17
N VAL A 184 6.98 -13.90 -19.30
CA VAL A 184 6.64 -13.53 -20.69
C VAL A 184 5.15 -13.78 -20.95
#